data_810bea76aef8cfff6f9bb2328f2cc8a9
#
_entry.id   810bea76aef8cfff6f9bb2328f2cc8a9
#
_cell.length_a   1.000
_cell.length_b   1.000
_cell.length_c   1.000
_cell.angle_alpha   90.00
_cell.angle_beta   90.00
_cell.angle_gamma   90.00
#
_symmetry.space_group_name_H-M   'P 1'
#
loop_
_entity.id
_entity.type
_entity.pdbx_description
1 polymer ?
#
loop_
_entity_poly.entity_id
_entity_poly.type
_entity_poly.pdbx_seq_one_letter_code
_entity_poly.pdbx_strand_id
1 'polypeptide(L)'
;MALRKKVVCLLAMAMALLMLCGTAMADNFSFLPSRTENGKEYLAHPSSELTTILLIGYDHYANGQIEEEPSQYHLGGQSDFLLLLVIDHKNQQIHQLQFDRDTMTPIKLVATNGKDAGTRRLQLCLAHAYGRTREENNRNTIWAVEKLLGIEKADDGAEIDYYISMDISGINKLNELVGGVTVTIPNDDLLALDPTLKGGETIKLTGMQAEYFTRTRYDTAEPTNEARMARQRIYLNSLETLLEEKIRANVNYVNTLLNEMGMIFDRTTTLDSGFGFTTDDATGTAITDTTDHYLMANVSIDNLALLANRVMDYEVLDVETLNGVHSLGSDEHIHFDLYENEALNWTLKTFYTEADGN
;
A
#
# COMPACT_ATOMS: atom_id res chain seq x y z
N MET A 1 -19.92 -20.52 -11.09
CA MET A 1 -20.19 -19.20 -11.68
C MET A 1 -20.11 -18.08 -10.66
N ALA A 2 -19.77 -18.35 -9.41
CA ALA A 2 -19.67 -17.36 -8.33
C ALA A 2 -18.21 -16.92 -7.99
N LEU A 3 -17.20 -17.51 -8.63
CA LEU A 3 -15.78 -17.28 -8.31
C LEU A 3 -15.10 -16.20 -9.17
N ARG A 4 -15.77 -15.65 -10.17
CA ARG A 4 -15.18 -14.67 -11.12
C ARG A 4 -15.37 -13.20 -10.74
N LYS A 5 -15.86 -12.88 -9.54
CA LYS A 5 -16.32 -11.53 -9.19
C LYS A 5 -15.42 -10.74 -8.23
N LYS A 6 -14.23 -11.22 -7.84
CA LYS A 6 -13.43 -10.55 -6.80
C LYS A 6 -12.28 -9.66 -7.31
N VAL A 7 -12.20 -9.41 -8.62
CA VAL A 7 -10.95 -9.01 -9.29
C VAL A 7 -10.69 -7.52 -9.44
N VAL A 8 -11.68 -6.65 -9.35
CA VAL A 8 -11.58 -5.38 -10.10
C VAL A 8 -11.21 -4.16 -9.25
N CYS A 9 -11.26 -4.22 -7.97
CA CYS A 9 -11.48 -3.00 -7.22
C CYS A 9 -10.42 -2.52 -6.24
N LEU A 10 -9.52 -3.32 -5.74
CA LEU A 10 -8.30 -2.79 -5.11
C LEU A 10 -7.39 -2.13 -6.15
N LEU A 11 -7.39 -2.68 -7.35
CA LEU A 11 -6.84 -2.05 -8.52
C LEU A 11 -7.70 -0.85 -8.98
N ALA A 12 -8.97 -0.79 -8.73
CA ALA A 12 -9.83 0.32 -9.12
C ALA A 12 -9.58 1.61 -8.31
N MET A 13 -8.97 1.55 -7.14
CA MET A 13 -8.33 2.74 -6.52
C MET A 13 -7.03 3.09 -7.23
N ALA A 14 -6.42 2.12 -7.91
CA ALA A 14 -5.24 2.30 -8.76
C ALA A 14 -5.59 2.29 -10.25
N MET A 15 -6.82 1.97 -10.63
CA MET A 15 -7.17 1.56 -12.00
C MET A 15 -8.38 2.31 -12.53
N ALA A 16 -8.20 3.21 -13.40
CA ALA A 16 -9.03 3.51 -14.56
C ALA A 16 -8.36 4.56 -15.41
N LEU A 17 -8.06 4.23 -16.52
CA LEU A 17 -8.01 4.93 -17.79
C LEU A 17 -6.81 4.47 -18.63
N LEU A 18 -7.02 4.07 -19.70
CA LEU A 18 -7.18 4.40 -21.11
C LEU A 18 -6.29 3.70 -22.09
N MET A 19 -6.88 3.44 -23.20
CA MET A 19 -6.23 3.01 -24.44
C MET A 19 -5.30 4.11 -24.97
N LEU A 20 -4.07 3.75 -25.28
CA LEU A 20 -3.40 3.97 -26.58
C LEU A 20 -1.93 3.58 -26.55
N CYS A 21 -1.63 2.57 -27.34
CA CYS A 21 -0.42 2.32 -28.11
C CYS A 21 0.95 2.65 -27.50
N GLY A 22 1.69 1.61 -27.21
CA GLY A 22 3.13 1.67 -27.01
C GLY A 22 3.67 0.30 -26.61
N THR A 23 4.02 -0.53 -27.58
CA THR A 23 4.82 -1.73 -27.33
C THR A 23 6.21 -1.31 -26.87
N ALA A 24 6.42 -1.20 -25.58
CA ALA A 24 7.77 -1.20 -25.03
C ALA A 24 8.27 -2.65 -25.13
N MET A 25 9.32 -2.86 -25.92
CA MET A 25 10.10 -4.12 -25.86
C MET A 25 10.74 -4.15 -24.48
N ALA A 26 10.19 -4.98 -23.59
CA ALA A 26 10.83 -5.25 -22.31
C ALA A 26 12.05 -6.12 -22.57
N ASP A 27 13.22 -5.63 -22.21
CA ASP A 27 14.42 -6.44 -22.10
C ASP A 27 14.19 -7.53 -21.06
N ASN A 28 14.54 -8.77 -21.40
CA ASN A 28 14.39 -9.96 -20.54
C ASN A 28 15.39 -9.98 -19.37
N PHE A 29 15.53 -8.89 -18.62
CA PHE A 29 16.37 -8.85 -17.45
C PHE A 29 15.52 -9.10 -16.21
N SER A 30 15.85 -10.17 -15.48
CA SER A 30 15.42 -10.31 -14.09
C SER A 30 16.28 -9.40 -13.23
N PHE A 31 15.66 -8.54 -12.43
CA PHE A 31 16.38 -7.66 -11.50
C PHE A 31 16.75 -8.37 -10.21
N LEU A 32 16.01 -9.42 -9.82
CA LEU A 32 16.34 -10.23 -8.65
C LEU A 32 17.32 -11.33 -9.04
N PRO A 33 18.36 -11.57 -8.21
CA PRO A 33 19.30 -12.68 -8.45
C PRO A 33 18.61 -14.02 -8.20
N SER A 34 19.13 -15.09 -8.84
CA SER A 34 18.76 -16.46 -8.45
C SER A 34 19.16 -16.72 -6.99
N ARG A 35 18.44 -17.60 -6.32
CA ARG A 35 18.68 -17.99 -4.92
C ARG A 35 18.79 -19.48 -4.78
N THR A 36 19.59 -19.91 -3.82
CA THR A 36 19.66 -21.32 -3.39
C THR A 36 19.16 -21.42 -1.96
N GLU A 37 18.03 -22.08 -1.76
CA GLU A 37 17.42 -22.29 -0.46
C GLU A 37 17.15 -23.77 -0.22
N ASN A 38 17.62 -24.29 0.90
CA ASN A 38 17.49 -25.73 1.26
C ASN A 38 17.98 -26.69 0.16
N GLY A 39 19.04 -26.30 -0.59
CA GLY A 39 19.62 -27.11 -1.68
C GLY A 39 18.84 -27.06 -2.99
N LYS A 40 17.82 -26.25 -3.11
CA LYS A 40 17.04 -25.99 -4.32
C LYS A 40 17.43 -24.64 -4.91
N GLU A 41 17.51 -24.57 -6.22
CA GLU A 41 17.73 -23.32 -6.95
C GLU A 41 16.39 -22.69 -7.31
N TYR A 42 16.29 -21.37 -7.13
CA TYR A 42 15.12 -20.55 -7.45
C TYR A 42 15.52 -19.46 -8.44
N LEU A 43 14.84 -19.42 -9.56
CA LEU A 43 15.02 -18.41 -10.60
C LEU A 43 13.98 -17.33 -10.44
N ALA A 44 14.41 -16.09 -10.36
CA ALA A 44 13.49 -14.96 -10.27
C ALA A 44 12.65 -14.82 -11.54
N HIS A 45 11.39 -14.43 -11.40
CA HIS A 45 10.56 -14.04 -12.53
C HIS A 45 11.17 -12.84 -13.24
N PRO A 46 11.14 -12.78 -14.58
CA PRO A 46 11.53 -11.59 -15.32
C PRO A 46 10.72 -10.38 -14.87
N SER A 47 11.36 -9.22 -14.73
CA SER A 47 10.67 -7.98 -14.35
C SER A 47 9.52 -7.60 -15.28
N SER A 48 9.55 -8.04 -16.55
CA SER A 48 8.46 -7.86 -17.51
C SER A 48 7.21 -8.70 -17.21
N GLU A 49 7.33 -9.73 -16.38
CA GLU A 49 6.22 -10.62 -15.99
C GLU A 49 5.50 -10.13 -14.73
N LEU A 50 6.14 -9.29 -13.91
CA LEU A 50 5.57 -8.78 -12.66
C LEU A 50 5.42 -7.26 -12.70
N THR A 51 4.41 -6.76 -11.99
CA THR A 51 4.29 -5.35 -11.60
C THR A 51 3.91 -5.28 -10.14
N THR A 52 4.64 -4.47 -9.37
CA THR A 52 4.47 -4.36 -7.93
C THR A 52 3.94 -2.99 -7.55
N ILE A 53 2.94 -2.95 -6.66
CA ILE A 53 2.36 -1.69 -6.16
C ILE A 53 2.20 -1.78 -4.64
N LEU A 54 2.82 -0.87 -3.91
CA LEU A 54 2.61 -0.74 -2.47
C LEU A 54 1.54 0.32 -2.18
N LEU A 55 0.44 -0.10 -1.57
CA LEU A 55 -0.60 0.79 -1.05
C LEU A 55 -0.27 1.15 0.39
N ILE A 56 -0.19 2.44 0.69
CA ILE A 56 0.20 2.99 1.99
C ILE A 56 -0.93 3.88 2.51
N GLY A 57 -1.54 3.51 3.64
CA GLY A 57 -2.44 4.39 4.38
C GLY A 57 -1.72 4.90 5.63
N TYR A 58 -1.56 6.20 5.78
CA TYR A 58 -0.83 6.79 6.91
C TYR A 58 -1.70 7.80 7.65
N ASP A 59 -1.45 7.94 8.96
CA ASP A 59 -2.06 8.99 9.75
C ASP A 59 -1.28 10.29 9.58
N HIS A 60 -2.02 11.36 9.38
CA HIS A 60 -1.45 12.70 9.44
C HIS A 60 -1.58 13.18 10.88
N TYR A 61 -0.51 13.78 11.43
CA TYR A 61 -0.67 14.51 12.67
C TYR A 61 -1.68 15.63 12.44
N ALA A 62 -2.93 15.39 12.87
CA ALA A 62 -4.03 16.30 12.65
C ALA A 62 -3.69 17.68 13.20
N ASN A 63 -3.68 18.67 12.31
CA ASN A 63 -3.84 20.07 12.62
C ASN A 63 -3.03 20.61 13.81
N GLY A 64 -1.76 20.94 13.59
CA GLY A 64 -1.06 21.87 14.46
C GLY A 64 -0.73 21.39 15.87
N GLN A 65 -0.99 20.15 16.22
CA GLN A 65 -0.32 19.49 17.33
C GLN A 65 1.05 19.00 16.85
N ILE A 66 1.89 19.94 16.46
CA ILE A 66 3.32 19.76 16.58
C ILE A 66 3.49 19.57 18.09
N GLU A 67 3.87 18.37 18.53
CA GLU A 67 4.38 18.21 19.89
C GLU A 67 5.39 19.32 20.09
N GLU A 68 5.32 20.06 21.21
CA GLU A 68 6.15 21.22 21.47
C GLU A 68 7.65 20.90 21.36
N GLU A 69 8.00 19.60 21.34
CA GLU A 69 9.30 19.05 20.96
C GLU A 69 9.12 17.88 20.01
N PRO A 70 9.06 18.07 18.68
CA PRO A 70 9.08 16.96 17.75
C PRO A 70 10.32 16.12 18.03
N SER A 71 10.15 14.82 18.25
CA SER A 71 11.29 13.94 18.37
C SER A 71 12.18 14.15 17.14
N GLN A 72 13.51 14.14 17.30
CA GLN A 72 14.47 14.49 16.24
C GLN A 72 14.29 13.68 14.94
N TYR A 73 13.37 12.73 14.91
CA TYR A 73 13.20 11.73 13.87
C TYR A 73 11.76 11.52 13.40
N HIS A 74 10.76 12.12 14.01
CA HIS A 74 9.35 11.93 13.65
C HIS A 74 8.78 13.15 12.96
N LEU A 75 8.91 13.21 11.63
CA LEU A 75 8.41 14.32 10.81
C LEU A 75 7.15 13.98 10.01
N GLY A 76 6.77 12.70 9.93
CA GLY A 76 5.60 12.21 9.19
C GLY A 76 4.68 11.35 10.05
N GLY A 77 3.50 11.06 9.56
CA GLY A 77 2.57 10.12 10.17
C GLY A 77 3.02 8.67 10.04
N GLN A 78 2.52 7.80 10.89
CA GLN A 78 2.79 6.36 10.82
C GLN A 78 1.90 5.69 9.77
N SER A 79 2.41 4.68 9.07
CA SER A 79 1.60 3.89 8.16
C SER A 79 0.77 2.85 8.92
N ASP A 80 -0.53 3.05 8.94
CA ASP A 80 -1.50 2.17 9.59
C ASP A 80 -2.06 1.09 8.69
N PHE A 81 -1.85 1.23 7.38
CA PHE A 81 -2.27 0.28 6.37
C PHE A 81 -1.15 0.11 5.34
N LEU A 82 -0.76 -1.13 5.11
CA LEU A 82 0.27 -1.50 4.13
C LEU A 82 -0.20 -2.75 3.40
N LEU A 83 -0.36 -2.65 2.08
CA LEU A 83 -0.76 -3.76 1.22
C LEU A 83 0.11 -3.76 -0.04
N LEU A 84 0.86 -4.83 -0.25
CA LEU A 84 1.61 -5.06 -1.48
C LEU A 84 0.76 -5.86 -2.46
N LEU A 85 0.59 -5.31 -3.64
CA LEU A 85 0.01 -6.00 -4.80
C LEU A 85 1.16 -6.46 -5.70
N VAL A 86 1.19 -7.74 -6.05
CA VAL A 86 2.10 -8.28 -7.05
C VAL A 86 1.26 -8.84 -8.20
N ILE A 87 1.32 -8.17 -9.33
CA ILE A 87 0.57 -8.48 -10.52
C ILE A 87 1.42 -9.40 -11.39
N ASP A 88 1.04 -10.66 -11.47
CA ASP A 88 1.67 -11.66 -12.33
C ASP A 88 0.98 -11.64 -13.70
N HIS A 89 1.64 -11.01 -14.67
CA HIS A 89 1.13 -10.87 -16.03
C HIS A 89 1.15 -12.18 -16.82
N LYS A 90 2.03 -13.12 -16.45
CA LYS A 90 2.16 -14.41 -17.09
C LYS A 90 1.00 -15.34 -16.71
N ASN A 91 0.73 -15.44 -15.42
CA ASN A 91 -0.33 -16.29 -14.90
C ASN A 91 -1.69 -15.55 -14.82
N GLN A 92 -1.72 -14.26 -15.13
CA GLN A 92 -2.89 -13.40 -15.02
C GLN A 92 -3.52 -13.45 -13.62
N GLN A 93 -2.66 -13.30 -12.59
CA GLN A 93 -3.04 -13.34 -11.19
C GLN A 93 -2.53 -12.10 -10.46
N ILE A 94 -3.20 -11.74 -9.37
CA ILE A 94 -2.80 -10.66 -8.48
C ILE A 94 -2.68 -11.24 -7.08
N HIS A 95 -1.46 -11.28 -6.58
CA HIS A 95 -1.16 -11.64 -5.20
C HIS A 95 -1.30 -10.40 -4.33
N GLN A 96 -1.80 -10.58 -3.12
CA GLN A 96 -2.03 -9.53 -2.16
C GLN A 96 -1.40 -9.89 -0.82
N LEU A 97 -0.49 -9.05 -0.32
CA LEU A 97 0.13 -9.21 1.00
C LEU A 97 -0.15 -8.00 1.86
N GLN A 98 -0.96 -8.17 2.91
CA GLN A 98 -1.17 -7.14 3.93
C GLN A 98 -0.18 -7.33 5.07
N PHE A 99 0.55 -6.26 5.41
CA PHE A 99 1.51 -6.28 6.51
C PHE A 99 0.86 -5.84 7.82
N ASP A 100 1.25 -6.50 8.90
CA ASP A 100 1.02 -5.97 10.23
C ASP A 100 1.92 -4.76 10.45
N ARG A 101 1.35 -3.63 10.86
CA ARG A 101 2.10 -2.38 11.05
C ARG A 101 3.18 -2.48 12.13
N ASP A 102 2.97 -3.38 13.10
CA ASP A 102 3.87 -3.58 14.25
C ASP A 102 5.01 -4.58 13.90
N THR A 103 5.10 -5.05 12.62
CA THR A 103 6.16 -5.96 12.14
C THR A 103 7.53 -5.35 12.33
N MET A 104 8.40 -6.08 13.04
CA MET A 104 9.76 -5.64 13.33
C MET A 104 10.68 -5.86 12.13
N THR A 105 11.17 -4.78 11.53
CA THR A 105 12.04 -4.77 10.34
C THR A 105 13.11 -3.69 10.43
N PRO A 106 14.20 -3.75 9.64
CA PRO A 106 15.11 -2.62 9.50
C PRO A 106 14.40 -1.38 8.94
N ILE A 107 14.60 -0.24 9.58
CA ILE A 107 14.05 1.07 9.18
C ILE A 107 15.19 2.05 8.98
N LYS A 108 15.20 2.80 7.88
CA LYS A 108 16.10 3.93 7.66
C LYS A 108 15.69 5.10 8.55
N LEU A 109 16.66 5.68 9.22
CA LEU A 109 16.47 6.88 10.03
C LEU A 109 17.08 8.07 9.30
N VAL A 110 16.28 9.10 9.08
CA VAL A 110 16.74 10.37 8.50
C VAL A 110 16.65 11.43 9.60
N ALA A 111 17.79 12.03 9.94
CA ALA A 111 17.82 13.10 10.92
C ALA A 111 17.10 14.36 10.38
N THR A 112 16.64 15.23 11.26
CA THR A 112 15.93 16.49 10.91
C THR A 112 16.71 17.41 9.97
N ASN A 113 18.05 17.30 9.96
CA ASN A 113 18.92 18.01 9.02
C ASN A 113 19.08 17.29 7.66
N GLY A 114 18.36 16.18 7.44
CA GLY A 114 18.40 15.39 6.21
C GLY A 114 19.57 14.43 6.07
N LYS A 115 20.40 14.29 7.09
CA LYS A 115 21.49 13.31 7.05
C LYS A 115 20.98 11.93 7.39
N ASP A 116 21.58 10.95 6.73
CA ASP A 116 21.41 9.55 7.11
C ASP A 116 21.85 9.36 8.58
N ALA A 117 20.96 8.85 9.41
CA ALA A 117 21.18 8.52 10.81
C ALA A 117 21.34 7.00 11.03
N GLY A 118 21.46 6.25 9.95
CA GLY A 118 21.64 4.80 9.96
C GLY A 118 20.32 4.03 9.93
N THR A 119 20.40 2.77 10.32
CA THR A 119 19.28 1.83 10.28
C THR A 119 19.05 1.24 11.66
N ARG A 120 17.80 1.11 12.06
CA ARG A 120 17.39 0.39 13.28
C ARG A 120 16.28 -0.61 12.97
N ARG A 121 16.21 -1.68 13.76
CA ARG A 121 15.08 -2.61 13.74
C ARG A 121 13.96 -2.03 14.60
N LEU A 122 12.89 -1.60 13.95
CA LEU A 122 11.72 -0.97 14.56
C LEU A 122 10.44 -1.51 13.89
N GLN A 123 9.28 -1.07 14.37
CA GLN A 123 8.00 -1.41 13.73
C GLN A 123 7.90 -0.82 12.33
N LEU A 124 7.35 -1.58 11.39
CA LEU A 124 7.23 -1.21 9.98
C LEU A 124 6.48 0.13 9.78
N CYS A 125 5.46 0.41 10.59
CA CYS A 125 4.71 1.66 10.51
C CYS A 125 5.59 2.91 10.69
N LEU A 126 6.70 2.81 11.41
CA LEU A 126 7.60 3.91 11.67
C LEU A 126 8.45 4.27 10.44
N ALA A 127 8.55 3.40 9.44
CA ALA A 127 9.27 3.71 8.20
C ALA A 127 8.73 4.98 7.55
N HIS A 128 7.41 5.17 7.55
CA HIS A 128 6.76 6.36 7.00
C HIS A 128 7.00 7.62 7.85
N ALA A 129 7.32 7.48 9.13
CA ALA A 129 7.49 8.61 10.04
C ALA A 129 8.89 9.26 10.02
N TYR A 130 9.89 8.62 9.41
CA TYR A 130 11.29 9.05 9.52
C TYR A 130 11.84 9.80 8.31
N GLY A 131 11.03 10.11 7.29
CA GLY A 131 11.42 10.99 6.20
C GLY A 131 11.15 12.47 6.52
N ARG A 132 11.70 13.37 5.69
CA ARG A 132 11.49 14.83 5.82
C ARG A 132 10.35 15.35 4.96
N THR A 133 10.02 14.60 3.92
CA THR A 133 8.95 14.92 2.99
C THR A 133 8.08 13.69 2.80
N ARG A 134 6.88 13.89 2.29
CA ARG A 134 5.95 12.79 1.99
C ARG A 134 6.58 11.77 1.03
N GLU A 135 7.36 12.24 0.07
CA GLU A 135 8.07 11.39 -0.88
C GLU A 135 9.16 10.54 -0.18
N GLU A 136 9.94 11.14 0.73
CA GLU A 136 10.93 10.39 1.52
C GLU A 136 10.26 9.37 2.43
N ASN A 137 9.14 9.71 3.06
CA ASN A 137 8.37 8.81 3.90
C ASN A 137 7.90 7.58 3.10
N ASN A 138 7.35 7.80 1.92
CA ASN A 138 6.91 6.72 1.03
C ASN A 138 8.10 5.83 0.60
N ARG A 139 9.23 6.43 0.21
CA ARG A 139 10.44 5.67 -0.18
C ARG A 139 11.04 4.88 0.98
N ASN A 140 11.05 5.45 2.19
CA ASN A 140 11.50 4.73 3.38
C ASN A 140 10.60 3.52 3.67
N THR A 141 9.29 3.67 3.45
CA THR A 141 8.34 2.57 3.63
C THR A 141 8.57 1.47 2.60
N ILE A 142 8.77 1.82 1.32
CA ILE A 142 9.13 0.87 0.26
C ILE A 142 10.39 0.12 0.66
N TRP A 143 11.46 0.84 0.99
CA TRP A 143 12.73 0.22 1.37
C TRP A 143 12.58 -0.75 2.56
N ALA A 144 11.78 -0.39 3.57
CA ALA A 144 11.54 -1.26 4.72
C ALA A 144 10.79 -2.55 4.34
N VAL A 145 9.81 -2.46 3.43
CA VAL A 145 9.08 -3.61 2.89
C VAL A 145 10.01 -4.50 2.06
N GLU A 146 10.85 -3.91 1.20
CA GLU A 146 11.84 -4.64 0.41
C GLU A 146 12.85 -5.39 1.29
N LYS A 147 13.34 -4.74 2.34
CA LYS A 147 14.22 -5.37 3.34
C LYS A 147 13.52 -6.51 4.07
N LEU A 148 12.26 -6.34 4.44
CA LEU A 148 11.48 -7.38 5.12
C LEU A 148 11.30 -8.63 4.23
N LEU A 149 11.03 -8.42 2.95
CA LEU A 149 10.84 -9.50 1.97
C LEU A 149 12.15 -9.99 1.35
N GLY A 150 13.25 -9.25 1.52
CA GLY A 150 14.53 -9.57 0.90
C GLY A 150 14.50 -9.48 -0.63
N ILE A 151 13.76 -8.52 -1.19
CA ILE A 151 13.63 -8.28 -2.64
C ILE A 151 14.37 -7.03 -3.10
N GLU A 152 15.29 -6.51 -2.32
CA GLU A 152 16.05 -5.32 -2.67
C GLU A 152 17.00 -5.56 -3.85
N LYS A 153 17.11 -4.57 -4.73
CA LYS A 153 18.09 -4.57 -5.81
C LYS A 153 19.50 -4.32 -5.27
N ALA A 154 20.50 -4.91 -5.95
CA ALA A 154 21.91 -4.76 -5.58
C ALA A 154 22.42 -3.30 -5.68
N ASP A 155 21.77 -2.46 -6.47
CA ASP A 155 22.21 -1.10 -6.81
C ASP A 155 21.38 0.00 -6.11
N ASP A 156 20.84 -0.24 -4.91
CA ASP A 156 19.91 0.65 -4.20
C ASP A 156 18.64 1.04 -4.98
N GLY A 157 18.37 0.37 -6.11
CA GLY A 157 17.12 0.53 -6.85
C GLY A 157 15.96 -0.15 -6.13
N ALA A 158 14.74 0.39 -6.27
CA ALA A 158 13.54 -0.23 -5.75
C ALA A 158 13.09 -1.40 -6.63
N GLU A 159 12.71 -2.55 -6.05
CA GLU A 159 12.02 -3.64 -6.73
C GLU A 159 10.51 -3.43 -6.73
N ILE A 160 9.99 -2.65 -5.79
CA ILE A 160 8.61 -2.20 -5.80
C ILE A 160 8.50 -1.06 -6.82
N ASP A 161 7.83 -1.33 -7.95
CA ASP A 161 7.73 -0.39 -9.08
C ASP A 161 6.98 0.88 -8.71
N TYR A 162 5.85 0.71 -8.03
CA TYR A 162 4.94 1.81 -7.76
C TYR A 162 4.49 1.85 -6.30
N TYR A 163 4.11 3.04 -5.86
CA TYR A 163 3.34 3.21 -4.64
C TYR A 163 2.17 4.15 -4.85
N ILE A 164 1.15 3.97 -4.02
CA ILE A 164 0.06 4.91 -3.84
C ILE A 164 -0.12 5.10 -2.35
N SER A 165 0.07 6.32 -1.87
CA SER A 165 -0.11 6.65 -0.46
C SER A 165 -1.32 7.56 -0.25
N MET A 166 -2.08 7.28 0.80
CA MET A 166 -3.26 8.04 1.18
C MET A 166 -3.19 8.48 2.63
N ASP A 167 -3.43 9.78 2.84
CA ASP A 167 -3.69 10.30 4.18
C ASP A 167 -5.00 9.71 4.72
N ILE A 168 -5.05 9.38 6.00
CA ILE A 168 -6.21 8.74 6.63
C ILE A 168 -7.49 9.58 6.49
N SER A 169 -7.38 10.91 6.48
CA SER A 169 -8.52 11.81 6.24
C SER A 169 -9.12 11.63 4.84
N GLY A 170 -8.35 11.11 3.90
CA GLY A 170 -8.82 10.73 2.57
C GLY A 170 -9.88 9.63 2.58
N ILE A 171 -9.97 8.80 3.63
CA ILE A 171 -11.01 7.77 3.74
C ILE A 171 -12.40 8.40 3.77
N ASN A 172 -12.58 9.48 4.52
CA ASN A 172 -13.84 10.21 4.57
C ASN A 172 -14.22 10.72 3.18
N LYS A 173 -13.30 11.40 2.52
CA LYS A 173 -13.48 11.94 1.18
C LYS A 173 -13.76 10.86 0.16
N LEU A 174 -12.97 9.79 0.15
CA LEU A 174 -13.16 8.64 -0.73
C LEU A 174 -14.55 8.03 -0.56
N ASN A 175 -14.93 7.75 0.69
CA ASN A 175 -16.22 7.14 1.00
C ASN A 175 -17.40 8.01 0.52
N GLU A 176 -17.30 9.32 0.64
CA GLU A 176 -18.31 10.26 0.11
C GLU A 176 -18.37 10.26 -1.41
N LEU A 177 -17.20 10.34 -2.09
CA LEU A 177 -17.11 10.35 -3.55
C LEU A 177 -17.63 9.07 -4.20
N VAL A 178 -17.42 7.92 -3.58
CA VAL A 178 -17.98 6.66 -4.05
C VAL A 178 -19.46 6.51 -3.69
N GLY A 179 -20.02 7.42 -2.91
CA GLY A 179 -21.42 7.43 -2.49
C GLY A 179 -21.73 6.54 -1.29
N GLY A 180 -20.72 6.20 -0.49
CA GLY A 180 -20.81 5.37 0.72
C GLY A 180 -20.63 3.88 0.48
N VAL A 181 -19.66 3.29 1.17
CA VAL A 181 -19.40 1.84 1.14
C VAL A 181 -20.37 1.12 2.07
N THR A 182 -20.99 0.05 1.59
CA THR A 182 -21.90 -0.77 2.40
C THR A 182 -21.15 -1.97 2.96
N VAL A 183 -21.15 -2.11 4.28
CA VAL A 183 -20.47 -3.20 5.00
C VAL A 183 -21.42 -3.90 5.97
N THR A 184 -21.16 -5.16 6.25
CA THR A 184 -21.75 -5.84 7.42
C THR A 184 -20.80 -5.68 8.60
N ILE A 185 -21.28 -5.10 9.69
CA ILE A 185 -20.50 -4.86 10.91
C ILE A 185 -20.21 -6.22 11.55
N PRO A 186 -18.93 -6.60 11.78
CA PRO A 186 -18.58 -7.94 12.22
C PRO A 186 -18.99 -8.24 13.67
N ASN A 187 -18.92 -7.25 14.55
CA ASN A 187 -19.19 -7.37 15.97
C ASN A 187 -19.51 -6.00 16.59
N ASP A 188 -19.70 -5.93 17.91
CA ASP A 188 -20.04 -4.69 18.63
C ASP A 188 -18.81 -3.83 19.02
N ASP A 189 -17.65 -4.05 18.44
CA ASP A 189 -16.40 -3.36 18.78
C ASP A 189 -16.51 -1.83 18.71
N LEU A 190 -17.23 -1.32 17.72
CA LEU A 190 -17.34 0.12 17.45
C LEU A 190 -18.58 0.76 18.06
N LEU A 191 -19.39 -0.01 18.79
CA LEU A 191 -20.67 0.46 19.33
C LEU A 191 -20.53 1.62 20.31
N ALA A 192 -19.40 1.67 21.04
CA ALA A 192 -19.12 2.77 21.98
C ALA A 192 -18.80 4.10 21.27
N LEU A 193 -18.28 4.04 20.02
CA LEU A 193 -17.95 5.21 19.22
C LEU A 193 -19.17 5.71 18.44
N ASP A 194 -19.90 4.78 17.85
CA ASP A 194 -21.13 5.07 17.09
C ASP A 194 -22.15 3.95 17.32
N PRO A 195 -23.30 4.23 18.00
CA PRO A 195 -24.33 3.24 18.28
C PRO A 195 -24.96 2.59 17.04
N THR A 196 -24.77 3.15 15.86
CA THR A 196 -25.25 2.59 14.59
C THR A 196 -24.32 1.53 14.03
N LEU A 197 -23.05 1.44 14.50
CA LEU A 197 -22.09 0.42 14.10
C LEU A 197 -22.27 -0.87 14.93
N LYS A 198 -23.47 -1.42 14.88
CA LYS A 198 -23.84 -2.59 15.65
C LYS A 198 -23.53 -3.88 14.90
N GLY A 199 -22.95 -4.84 15.62
CA GLY A 199 -22.60 -6.17 15.07
C GLY A 199 -23.79 -6.89 14.42
N GLY A 200 -23.53 -7.44 13.24
CA GLY A 200 -24.53 -8.13 12.40
C GLY A 200 -25.37 -7.21 11.51
N GLU A 201 -25.38 -5.91 11.74
CA GLU A 201 -26.11 -4.96 10.88
C GLU A 201 -25.33 -4.69 9.59
N THR A 202 -26.07 -4.56 8.48
CA THR A 202 -25.50 -4.13 7.19
C THR A 202 -25.88 -2.69 6.96
N ILE A 203 -24.89 -1.81 6.92
CA ILE A 203 -25.10 -0.38 6.81
C ILE A 203 -24.22 0.22 5.70
N LYS A 204 -24.71 1.34 5.17
CA LYS A 204 -23.94 2.19 4.27
C LYS A 204 -23.23 3.24 5.10
N LEU A 205 -21.91 3.17 5.16
CA LEU A 205 -21.08 4.03 5.98
C LEU A 205 -21.11 5.50 5.49
N THR A 206 -21.25 6.45 6.40
CA THR A 206 -20.89 7.86 6.16
C THR A 206 -19.36 7.98 6.13
N GLY A 207 -18.81 9.16 5.75
CA GLY A 207 -17.37 9.39 5.75
C GLY A 207 -16.73 9.11 7.10
N MET A 208 -17.27 9.69 8.18
CA MET A 208 -16.78 9.50 9.55
C MET A 208 -16.90 8.04 10.03
N GLN A 209 -17.98 7.36 9.68
CA GLN A 209 -18.14 5.94 10.02
C GLN A 209 -17.12 5.06 9.28
N ALA A 210 -16.78 5.41 8.03
CA ALA A 210 -15.74 4.71 7.29
C ALA A 210 -14.37 4.87 7.97
N GLU A 211 -14.05 6.05 8.49
CA GLU A 211 -12.84 6.28 9.27
C GLU A 211 -12.86 5.47 10.56
N TYR A 212 -13.92 5.52 11.36
CA TYR A 212 -14.04 4.70 12.57
C TYR A 212 -13.87 3.22 12.26
N PHE A 213 -14.52 2.73 11.22
CA PHE A 213 -14.50 1.32 10.84
C PHE A 213 -13.09 0.83 10.47
N THR A 214 -12.32 1.65 9.76
CA THR A 214 -11.01 1.26 9.23
C THR A 214 -9.84 1.61 10.15
N ARG A 215 -9.98 2.65 11.00
CA ARG A 215 -8.86 3.20 11.77
C ARG A 215 -8.84 2.73 13.22
N THR A 216 -10.02 2.67 13.87
CA THR A 216 -10.08 2.57 15.32
C THR A 216 -9.43 1.27 15.82
N ARG A 217 -8.57 1.42 16.83
CA ARG A 217 -7.90 0.34 17.54
C ARG A 217 -8.17 0.41 19.04
N TYR A 218 -8.22 1.64 19.59
CA TYR A 218 -8.51 1.90 20.99
C TYR A 218 -10.00 2.13 21.20
N ASP A 219 -10.47 1.96 22.44
CA ASP A 219 -11.87 2.09 22.79
C ASP A 219 -12.81 1.10 22.08
N THR A 220 -12.26 -0.05 21.69
CA THR A 220 -12.99 -1.18 21.11
C THR A 220 -12.98 -2.36 22.07
N ALA A 221 -13.91 -3.31 21.88
CA ALA A 221 -13.94 -4.54 22.68
C ALA A 221 -12.71 -5.43 22.42
N GLU A 222 -12.17 -5.39 21.18
CA GLU A 222 -10.94 -6.07 20.77
C GLU A 222 -9.91 -5.05 20.25
N PRO A 223 -9.11 -4.45 21.15
CA PRO A 223 -8.16 -3.38 20.78
C PRO A 223 -6.88 -3.95 20.17
N THR A 224 -7.01 -4.85 19.18
CA THR A 224 -5.88 -5.49 18.51
C THR A 224 -5.68 -4.94 17.09
N ASN A 225 -4.43 -5.00 16.60
CA ASN A 225 -4.14 -4.67 15.22
C ASN A 225 -4.82 -5.63 14.25
N GLU A 226 -4.91 -6.91 14.62
CA GLU A 226 -5.56 -7.95 13.82
C GLU A 226 -7.04 -7.65 13.58
N ALA A 227 -7.79 -7.25 14.62
CA ALA A 227 -9.19 -6.85 14.50
C ALA A 227 -9.36 -5.64 13.56
N ARG A 228 -8.45 -4.65 13.64
CA ARG A 228 -8.45 -3.52 12.71
C ARG A 228 -8.16 -3.96 11.26
N MET A 229 -7.13 -4.76 11.04
CA MET A 229 -6.81 -5.31 9.71
C MET A 229 -7.99 -6.11 9.12
N ALA A 230 -8.71 -6.86 9.93
CA ALA A 230 -9.92 -7.57 9.50
C ALA A 230 -11.00 -6.60 9.03
N ARG A 231 -11.27 -5.51 9.75
CA ARG A 231 -12.22 -4.48 9.33
C ARG A 231 -11.76 -3.75 8.05
N GLN A 232 -10.46 -3.46 7.93
CA GLN A 232 -9.89 -2.89 6.70
C GLN A 232 -10.16 -3.79 5.49
N ARG A 233 -9.97 -5.11 5.62
CA ARG A 233 -10.29 -6.07 4.55
C ARG A 233 -11.77 -6.09 4.17
N ILE A 234 -12.67 -6.03 5.17
CA ILE A 234 -14.13 -5.94 4.92
C ILE A 234 -14.46 -4.66 4.13
N TYR A 235 -13.92 -3.53 4.55
CA TYR A 235 -14.13 -2.24 3.87
C TYR A 235 -13.61 -2.29 2.44
N LEU A 236 -12.39 -2.75 2.26
CA LEU A 236 -11.74 -2.86 0.94
C LEU A 236 -12.54 -3.75 0.00
N ASN A 237 -12.93 -4.95 0.41
CA ASN A 237 -13.71 -5.88 -0.41
C ASN A 237 -15.06 -5.26 -0.85
N SER A 238 -15.69 -4.48 0.03
CA SER A 238 -16.95 -3.81 -0.27
C SER A 238 -16.77 -2.59 -1.18
N LEU A 239 -15.75 -1.79 -0.91
CA LEU A 239 -15.34 -0.68 -1.77
C LEU A 239 -15.02 -1.19 -3.17
N GLU A 240 -14.32 -2.29 -3.23
CA GLU A 240 -14.00 -3.02 -4.43
C GLU A 240 -15.23 -3.28 -5.29
N THR A 241 -16.16 -3.99 -4.79
CA THR A 241 -17.38 -4.30 -5.52
C THR A 241 -18.10 -3.03 -6.03
N LEU A 242 -18.15 -1.99 -5.18
CA LEU A 242 -18.80 -0.73 -5.52
C LEU A 242 -18.08 0.02 -6.65
N LEU A 243 -16.74 0.04 -6.60
CA LEU A 243 -15.95 0.68 -7.66
C LEU A 243 -16.08 -0.06 -8.99
N GLU A 244 -16.07 -1.41 -8.99
CA GLU A 244 -16.31 -2.20 -10.18
C GLU A 244 -17.59 -1.79 -10.89
N GLU A 245 -18.68 -1.68 -10.15
CA GLU A 245 -19.96 -1.25 -10.69
C GLU A 245 -19.89 0.14 -11.33
N LYS A 246 -19.22 1.07 -10.65
CA LYS A 246 -19.07 2.46 -11.13
C LYS A 246 -18.18 2.58 -12.36
N ILE A 247 -17.11 1.83 -12.42
CA ILE A 247 -16.18 1.82 -13.55
C ILE A 247 -16.86 1.19 -14.78
N ARG A 248 -17.56 0.07 -14.61
CA ARG A 248 -18.32 -0.53 -15.68
C ARG A 248 -19.43 0.40 -16.23
N ALA A 249 -19.97 1.25 -15.37
CA ALA A 249 -20.97 2.25 -15.77
C ALA A 249 -20.33 3.49 -16.43
N ASN A 250 -19.12 3.85 -16.06
CA ASN A 250 -18.40 5.01 -16.58
C ASN A 250 -16.88 4.76 -16.59
N VAL A 251 -16.33 4.54 -17.77
CA VAL A 251 -14.89 4.30 -17.99
C VAL A 251 -13.98 5.42 -17.47
N ASN A 252 -14.48 6.66 -17.39
CA ASN A 252 -13.74 7.82 -16.88
C ASN A 252 -13.90 8.02 -15.36
N TYR A 253 -14.64 7.12 -14.68
CA TYR A 253 -14.97 7.31 -13.27
C TYR A 253 -13.74 7.46 -12.39
N VAL A 254 -12.71 6.68 -12.62
CA VAL A 254 -11.51 6.69 -11.78
C VAL A 254 -10.66 7.93 -12.01
N ASN A 255 -10.54 8.42 -13.25
CA ASN A 255 -9.86 9.71 -13.46
C ASN A 255 -10.55 10.80 -12.65
N THR A 256 -11.88 10.80 -12.70
CA THR A 256 -12.66 11.74 -11.90
C THR A 256 -12.37 11.55 -10.43
N LEU A 257 -12.41 10.31 -9.93
CA LEU A 257 -12.18 10.00 -8.53
C LEU A 257 -10.77 10.43 -8.06
N LEU A 258 -9.73 10.08 -8.81
CA LEU A 258 -8.34 10.42 -8.45
C LEU A 258 -8.09 11.94 -8.49
N ASN A 259 -8.69 12.64 -9.44
CA ASN A 259 -8.64 14.10 -9.48
C ASN A 259 -9.37 14.73 -8.29
N GLU A 260 -10.58 14.25 -7.95
CA GLU A 260 -11.35 14.74 -6.81
C GLU A 260 -10.70 14.38 -5.45
N MET A 261 -9.89 13.35 -5.41
CA MET A 261 -9.02 13.00 -4.28
C MET A 261 -7.75 13.84 -4.24
N GLY A 262 -7.53 14.72 -5.21
CA GLY A 262 -6.35 15.59 -5.27
C GLY A 262 -5.04 14.80 -5.36
N MET A 263 -4.96 13.81 -6.26
CA MET A 263 -3.75 12.99 -6.41
C MET A 263 -2.56 13.83 -6.89
N ILE A 264 -1.47 13.81 -6.11
CA ILE A 264 -0.19 14.43 -6.43
C ILE A 264 0.76 13.36 -7.01
N PHE A 265 1.46 13.73 -8.08
CA PHE A 265 2.50 12.89 -8.67
C PHE A 265 3.85 13.17 -7.98
N ASP A 266 4.50 12.11 -7.44
CA ASP A 266 5.86 12.18 -6.93
C ASP A 266 6.86 12.25 -8.10
N ARG A 267 7.43 13.44 -8.33
CA ARG A 267 8.40 13.69 -9.40
C ARG A 267 9.83 13.27 -9.06
N THR A 268 10.08 12.87 -7.82
CA THR A 268 11.45 12.55 -7.36
C THR A 268 11.86 11.13 -7.73
N THR A 269 10.91 10.27 -8.04
CA THR A 269 11.16 8.96 -8.61
C THR A 269 11.24 9.07 -10.14
N THR A 270 12.29 9.64 -10.65
CA THR A 270 12.69 9.39 -12.03
C THR A 270 13.18 7.95 -12.09
N LEU A 271 12.27 7.01 -12.28
CA LEU A 271 12.63 5.77 -12.95
C LEU A 271 13.22 6.20 -14.28
N ASP A 272 14.46 5.82 -14.51
CA ASP A 272 15.17 5.96 -15.79
C ASP A 272 14.56 4.97 -16.79
N SER A 273 13.24 5.00 -16.90
CA SER A 273 12.46 4.29 -17.90
C SER A 273 12.28 5.25 -19.06
N GLY A 274 13.22 5.27 -19.99
CA GLY A 274 13.22 5.70 -21.39
C GLY A 274 12.06 6.53 -21.98
N PHE A 275 11.19 7.11 -21.17
CA PHE A 275 10.14 8.04 -21.53
C PHE A 275 10.60 9.45 -21.16
N GLY A 276 11.10 10.17 -22.17
CA GLY A 276 11.50 11.55 -22.04
C GLY A 276 10.34 12.45 -21.63
N PHE A 277 10.29 12.81 -20.35
CA PHE A 277 9.57 13.98 -19.89
C PHE A 277 10.59 15.10 -19.70
N THR A 278 10.49 16.13 -20.53
CA THR A 278 11.21 17.39 -20.35
C THR A 278 10.73 18.06 -19.08
N THR A 279 11.65 18.22 -18.15
CA THR A 279 11.46 19.03 -16.94
C THR A 279 11.45 20.50 -17.32
N ASP A 280 10.30 21.13 -17.36
CA ASP A 280 10.17 22.57 -17.18
C ASP A 280 9.29 22.79 -15.94
N ASP A 281 9.91 22.92 -14.81
CA ASP A 281 9.81 23.99 -13.82
C ASP A 281 10.58 23.67 -12.55
N ALA A 282 11.73 24.34 -12.41
CA ALA A 282 12.55 24.34 -11.20
C ALA A 282 12.02 25.37 -10.19
N THR A 283 10.81 25.20 -9.71
CA THR A 283 10.36 25.91 -8.51
C THR A 283 10.02 24.88 -7.46
N GLY A 284 11.01 24.52 -6.62
CA GLY A 284 10.85 23.76 -5.40
C GLY A 284 10.01 24.55 -4.39
N THR A 285 8.74 24.70 -4.67
CA THR A 285 7.77 25.19 -3.69
C THR A 285 7.28 23.96 -2.95
N ALA A 286 7.72 23.82 -1.69
CA ALA A 286 7.07 22.91 -0.77
C ALA A 286 5.57 23.21 -0.81
N ILE A 287 4.77 22.24 -1.24
CA ILE A 287 3.31 22.34 -1.19
C ILE A 287 2.96 22.32 0.30
N THR A 288 2.76 23.52 0.87
CA THR A 288 2.40 23.71 2.28
C THR A 288 0.90 23.66 2.50
N ASP A 289 0.11 23.49 1.43
CA ASP A 289 -1.34 23.41 1.53
C ASP A 289 -1.78 21.94 1.39
N THR A 290 -2.02 21.31 2.53
CA THR A 290 -2.39 19.90 2.66
C THR A 290 -3.90 19.66 2.60
N THR A 291 -4.71 20.69 2.41
CA THR A 291 -6.16 20.61 2.62
C THR A 291 -6.94 19.89 1.54
N ASP A 292 -6.35 19.64 0.34
CA ASP A 292 -7.07 19.03 -0.78
C ASP A 292 -6.29 17.90 -1.50
N HIS A 293 -5.17 17.44 -0.95
CA HIS A 293 -4.31 16.45 -1.58
C HIS A 293 -4.19 15.18 -0.73
N TYR A 294 -5.19 14.32 -0.83
CA TYR A 294 -5.26 13.09 -0.02
C TYR A 294 -4.38 11.96 -0.55
N LEU A 295 -4.07 11.96 -1.86
CA LEU A 295 -3.30 10.91 -2.51
C LEU A 295 -1.94 11.41 -3.02
N MET A 296 -0.92 10.55 -2.95
CA MET A 296 0.35 10.72 -3.65
C MET A 296 0.76 9.39 -4.27
N ALA A 297 1.30 9.44 -5.49
CA ALA A 297 1.82 8.26 -6.18
C ALA A 297 3.06 8.61 -7.02
N ASN A 298 3.95 7.63 -7.23
CA ASN A 298 5.06 7.73 -8.18
C ASN A 298 4.70 7.21 -9.57
N VAL A 299 3.43 7.03 -9.85
CA VAL A 299 2.90 6.59 -11.13
C VAL A 299 1.83 7.57 -11.59
N SER A 300 1.82 7.91 -12.90
CA SER A 300 0.81 8.81 -13.46
C SER A 300 -0.57 8.14 -13.48
N ILE A 301 -1.61 8.97 -13.44
CA ILE A 301 -3.00 8.52 -13.60
C ILE A 301 -3.15 7.69 -14.88
N ASP A 302 -2.54 8.12 -15.98
CA ASP A 302 -2.62 7.43 -17.27
C ASP A 302 -1.98 6.03 -17.23
N ASN A 303 -0.82 5.89 -16.58
CA ASN A 303 -0.14 4.59 -16.44
C ASN A 303 -0.90 3.65 -15.50
N LEU A 304 -1.43 4.16 -14.41
CA LEU A 304 -2.33 3.40 -13.55
C LEU A 304 -3.53 2.86 -14.33
N ALA A 305 -4.04 3.67 -15.20
CA ALA A 305 -5.15 3.38 -16.06
C ALA A 305 -4.86 2.29 -17.10
N LEU A 306 -3.68 2.35 -17.72
CA LEU A 306 -3.23 1.31 -18.66
C LEU A 306 -3.08 -0.03 -17.95
N LEU A 307 -2.48 -0.03 -16.78
CA LEU A 307 -2.31 -1.23 -15.97
C LEU A 307 -3.67 -1.82 -15.58
N ALA A 308 -4.62 -0.98 -15.18
CA ALA A 308 -5.97 -1.36 -14.82
C ALA A 308 -6.70 -2.13 -15.91
N ASN A 309 -6.72 -1.55 -17.11
CA ASN A 309 -7.37 -2.20 -18.25
C ASN A 309 -6.70 -3.54 -18.60
N ARG A 310 -5.37 -3.60 -18.46
CA ARG A 310 -4.61 -4.82 -18.72
C ARG A 310 -5.00 -5.97 -17.78
N VAL A 311 -5.31 -5.66 -16.52
CA VAL A 311 -5.54 -6.65 -15.48
C VAL A 311 -7.01 -6.89 -15.12
N MET A 312 -7.94 -6.26 -15.85
CA MET A 312 -9.38 -6.36 -15.55
C MET A 312 -9.94 -7.78 -15.49
N ASP A 313 -9.33 -8.71 -16.23
CA ASP A 313 -9.76 -10.10 -16.28
C ASP A 313 -8.82 -11.03 -15.47
N TYR A 314 -7.85 -10.47 -14.74
CA TYR A 314 -6.94 -11.26 -13.92
C TYR A 314 -7.67 -11.80 -12.69
N GLU A 315 -7.21 -12.96 -12.20
CA GLU A 315 -7.68 -13.52 -10.95
C GLU A 315 -7.02 -12.79 -9.77
N VAL A 316 -7.82 -12.22 -8.88
CA VAL A 316 -7.29 -11.69 -7.60
C VAL A 316 -7.36 -12.79 -6.56
N LEU A 317 -6.20 -13.11 -6.01
CA LEU A 317 -6.06 -14.08 -4.96
C LEU A 317 -6.49 -13.47 -3.61
N ASP A 318 -6.81 -14.32 -2.65
CA ASP A 318 -7.17 -13.86 -1.31
C ASP A 318 -5.99 -13.08 -0.67
N VAL A 319 -6.32 -12.10 0.17
CA VAL A 319 -5.31 -11.33 0.90
C VAL A 319 -4.58 -12.24 1.88
N GLU A 320 -3.28 -12.37 1.69
CA GLU A 320 -2.39 -13.08 2.59
C GLU A 320 -1.82 -12.13 3.67
N THR A 321 -1.42 -12.69 4.80
CA THR A 321 -0.66 -12.03 5.87
C THR A 321 0.49 -12.93 6.27
N LEU A 322 1.60 -12.34 6.72
CA LEU A 322 2.70 -13.12 7.29
C LEU A 322 2.39 -13.52 8.73
N ASN A 323 2.77 -14.73 9.09
CA ASN A 323 2.55 -15.26 10.43
C ASN A 323 3.69 -14.89 11.39
N GLY A 324 3.35 -14.66 12.65
CA GLY A 324 4.30 -14.25 13.67
C GLY A 324 3.68 -14.22 15.05
N VAL A 325 4.37 -13.57 15.98
CA VAL A 325 3.94 -13.43 17.39
C VAL A 325 3.97 -11.96 17.80
N HIS A 326 2.88 -11.48 18.38
CA HIS A 326 2.86 -10.21 19.08
C HIS A 326 3.46 -10.32 20.46
N SER A 327 4.30 -9.38 20.84
CA SER A 327 4.90 -9.27 22.15
C SER A 327 4.97 -7.81 22.61
N LEU A 328 4.99 -7.58 23.92
CA LEU A 328 5.27 -6.24 24.46
C LEU A 328 6.78 -6.05 24.52
N GLY A 329 7.29 -5.07 23.78
CA GLY A 329 8.70 -4.72 23.82
C GLY A 329 9.13 -4.05 25.12
N SER A 330 10.43 -3.97 25.36
CA SER A 330 11.02 -3.23 26.49
C SER A 330 10.81 -1.72 26.40
N ASP A 331 10.40 -1.22 25.25
CA ASP A 331 10.02 0.15 24.93
C ASP A 331 8.53 0.43 25.15
N GLU A 332 7.81 -0.54 25.76
CA GLU A 332 6.37 -0.49 26.03
C GLU A 332 5.48 -0.45 24.78
N HIS A 333 6.04 -0.75 23.59
CA HIS A 333 5.31 -0.87 22.33
C HIS A 333 5.04 -2.33 21.96
N ILE A 334 3.98 -2.56 21.20
CA ILE A 334 3.68 -3.87 20.65
C ILE A 334 4.62 -4.14 19.47
N HIS A 335 5.33 -5.26 19.51
CA HIS A 335 6.17 -5.77 18.45
C HIS A 335 5.51 -6.98 17.81
N PHE A 336 5.59 -7.10 16.49
CA PHE A 336 5.20 -8.30 15.76
C PHE A 336 6.44 -8.93 15.12
N ASP A 337 6.87 -10.04 15.68
CA ASP A 337 8.02 -10.80 15.20
C ASP A 337 7.55 -11.95 14.32
N LEU A 338 7.96 -11.94 13.05
CA LEU A 338 7.62 -13.00 12.09
C LEU A 338 8.26 -14.33 12.52
N TYR A 339 7.56 -15.43 12.22
CA TYR A 339 8.18 -16.75 12.30
C TYR A 339 9.34 -16.85 11.31
N GLU A 340 10.29 -17.74 11.62
CA GLU A 340 11.46 -17.98 10.77
C GLU A 340 11.04 -18.34 9.34
N ASN A 341 11.67 -17.72 8.36
CA ASN A 341 11.43 -17.89 6.93
C ASN A 341 10.05 -17.51 6.40
N GLU A 342 9.18 -16.92 7.19
CA GLU A 342 7.82 -16.57 6.76
C GLU A 342 7.84 -15.61 5.55
N ALA A 343 8.57 -14.52 5.66
CA ALA A 343 8.74 -13.56 4.57
C ALA A 343 9.45 -14.20 3.36
N LEU A 344 10.50 -14.99 3.60
CA LEU A 344 11.24 -15.68 2.54
C LEU A 344 10.33 -16.65 1.77
N ASN A 345 9.53 -17.46 2.46
CA ASN A 345 8.63 -18.42 1.83
C ASN A 345 7.60 -17.73 0.93
N TRP A 346 7.04 -16.62 1.41
CA TRP A 346 6.11 -15.83 0.60
C TRP A 346 6.82 -15.24 -0.63
N THR A 347 8.03 -14.70 -0.45
CA THR A 347 8.84 -14.14 -1.53
C THR A 347 9.19 -15.19 -2.58
N LEU A 348 9.64 -16.39 -2.17
CA LEU A 348 9.96 -17.47 -3.10
C LEU A 348 8.73 -17.91 -3.90
N LYS A 349 7.57 -18.02 -3.24
CA LYS A 349 6.31 -18.40 -3.88
C LYS A 349 5.86 -17.38 -4.94
N THR A 350 6.12 -16.09 -4.70
CA THR A 350 5.53 -14.99 -5.48
C THR A 350 6.48 -14.43 -6.55
N PHE A 351 7.78 -14.37 -6.25
CA PHE A 351 8.78 -13.74 -7.12
C PHE A 351 9.68 -14.75 -7.86
N TYR A 352 9.58 -16.03 -7.52
CA TYR A 352 10.52 -17.03 -8.04
C TYR A 352 9.81 -18.30 -8.53
N THR A 353 10.48 -18.99 -9.41
CA THR A 353 10.13 -20.38 -9.81
C THR A 353 11.28 -21.30 -9.40
N GLU A 354 10.96 -22.45 -8.78
CA GLU A 354 11.95 -23.48 -8.52
C GLU A 354 12.52 -23.97 -9.85
N ALA A 355 13.85 -23.96 -10.00
CA ALA A 355 14.49 -24.47 -11.18
C ALA A 355 14.21 -25.98 -11.27
N ASP A 356 13.75 -26.44 -12.42
CA ASP A 356 13.55 -27.86 -12.67
C ASP A 356 14.90 -28.58 -12.45
N GLY A 357 14.96 -29.43 -11.43
CA GLY A 357 16.14 -30.24 -11.16
C GLY A 357 16.43 -31.13 -12.37
N ASN A 358 17.55 -30.88 -13.06
CA ASN A 358 18.09 -31.78 -14.09
C ASN A 358 18.47 -33.14 -13.50
#